data_665ca9f518cc681831d968de5011adce
#
_entry.id   665ca9f518cc681831d968de5011adce
#
_cell.length_a   1.000
_cell.length_b   1.000
_cell.length_c   1.000
_cell.angle_alpha   90.00
_cell.angle_beta   90.00
_cell.angle_gamma   90.00
#
_symmetry.space_group_name_H-M   'P 1'
#
loop_
_entity.id
_entity.type
_entity.pdbx_description
1 polymer ?
#
loop_
_entity_poly.entity_id
_entity_poly.type
_entity_poly.pdbx_seq_one_letter_code
_entity_poly.pdbx_strand_id
1 'polypeptide(L)'
;MRKDIEEALTRFKINTLGNKKNIESFELILKEDENVIYISTTNMEIINVNTRKKERLPGVCALTNKRFIFQYKILLNTNIESISLDKIDSINAFSNGITGSHIQIHTITKTFDMLCSYKKEIMKNIEEIFENAINNYRDIKKNDESTIGSKNKLQELSNIEEIKKYKELLDIGAITKDEFETKKKELLNL
;
A
#
# COMPACT_ATOMS: atom_id res chain seq x y z
N MET A 1 -18.33 4.44 -14.30
CA MET A 1 -17.56 4.64 -13.02
C MET A 1 -17.57 3.32 -12.27
N ARG A 2 -16.45 2.95 -11.65
CA ARG A 2 -16.35 1.73 -10.83
C ARG A 2 -17.29 1.82 -9.62
N LYS A 3 -17.87 0.68 -9.25
CA LYS A 3 -18.85 0.60 -8.16
C LYS A 3 -18.29 1.05 -6.80
N ASP A 4 -17.06 0.66 -6.49
CA ASP A 4 -16.37 1.06 -5.26
C ASP A 4 -16.17 2.58 -5.16
N ILE A 5 -15.89 3.26 -6.29
CA ILE A 5 -15.79 4.72 -6.35
C ILE A 5 -17.17 5.36 -6.09
N GLU A 6 -18.23 4.87 -6.72
CA GLU A 6 -19.60 5.37 -6.52
C GLU A 6 -20.06 5.21 -5.05
N GLU A 7 -19.77 4.07 -4.46
CA GLU A 7 -20.05 3.79 -3.05
C GLU A 7 -19.29 4.75 -2.13
N ALA A 8 -17.98 4.97 -2.38
CA ALA A 8 -17.17 5.91 -1.59
C ALA A 8 -17.67 7.35 -1.72
N LEU A 9 -17.96 7.82 -2.93
CA LEU A 9 -18.52 9.17 -3.16
C LEU A 9 -19.85 9.38 -2.42
N THR A 10 -20.72 8.38 -2.45
CA THR A 10 -22.02 8.41 -1.79
C THR A 10 -21.87 8.39 -0.28
N ARG A 11 -21.05 7.48 0.26
CA ARG A 11 -20.80 7.32 1.70
C ARG A 11 -20.30 8.60 2.35
N PHE A 12 -19.35 9.28 1.70
CA PHE A 12 -18.72 10.50 2.23
C PHE A 12 -19.38 11.79 1.74
N LYS A 13 -20.46 11.69 0.97
CA LYS A 13 -21.21 12.83 0.39
C LYS A 13 -20.29 13.79 -0.37
N ILE A 14 -19.36 13.25 -1.13
CA ILE A 14 -18.38 14.04 -1.88
C ILE A 14 -19.07 14.72 -3.06
N ASN A 15 -18.92 16.05 -3.13
CA ASN A 15 -19.44 16.81 -4.26
C ASN A 15 -18.56 16.62 -5.49
N THR A 16 -19.12 16.06 -6.55
CA THR A 16 -18.43 15.80 -7.81
C THR A 16 -18.61 16.90 -8.85
N LEU A 17 -19.36 17.98 -8.53
CA LEU A 17 -19.65 19.06 -9.46
C LEU A 17 -18.33 19.71 -9.95
N GLY A 18 -18.16 19.76 -11.27
CA GLY A 18 -16.93 20.27 -11.91
C GLY A 18 -15.74 19.31 -11.89
N ASN A 19 -15.79 18.20 -11.15
CA ASN A 19 -14.69 17.25 -10.99
C ASN A 19 -14.96 15.84 -11.53
N LYS A 20 -16.15 15.60 -12.10
CA LYS A 20 -16.56 14.27 -12.57
C LYS A 20 -15.52 13.64 -13.51
N LYS A 21 -15.03 14.39 -14.50
CA LYS A 21 -14.02 13.90 -15.46
C LYS A 21 -12.67 13.55 -14.78
N ASN A 22 -12.27 14.30 -13.75
CA ASN A 22 -11.04 14.00 -13.02
C ASN A 22 -11.19 12.71 -12.19
N ILE A 23 -12.36 12.49 -11.59
CA ILE A 23 -12.68 11.26 -10.85
C ILE A 23 -12.78 10.06 -11.80
N GLU A 24 -13.41 10.22 -12.94
CA GLU A 24 -13.48 9.17 -13.98
C GLU A 24 -12.07 8.81 -14.51
N SER A 25 -11.22 9.82 -14.72
CA SER A 25 -9.83 9.57 -15.14
C SER A 25 -9.00 8.86 -14.08
N PHE A 26 -9.39 8.94 -12.82
CA PHE A 26 -8.73 8.27 -11.72
C PHE A 26 -8.86 6.73 -11.79
N GLU A 27 -9.94 6.23 -12.41
CA GLU A 27 -10.12 4.79 -12.63
C GLU A 27 -8.98 4.16 -13.44
N LEU A 28 -8.39 4.91 -14.37
CA LEU A 28 -7.35 4.42 -15.27
C LEU A 28 -6.03 4.11 -14.55
N ILE A 29 -5.83 4.64 -13.36
CA ILE A 29 -4.61 4.43 -12.57
C ILE A 29 -4.77 3.35 -11.49
N LEU A 30 -6.00 2.87 -11.28
CA LEU A 30 -6.28 1.80 -10.33
C LEU A 30 -5.95 0.43 -10.94
N LYS A 31 -5.39 -0.46 -10.14
CA LYS A 31 -5.17 -1.86 -10.51
C LYS A 31 -6.47 -2.66 -10.36
N GLU A 32 -6.56 -3.81 -11.04
CA GLU A 32 -7.74 -4.69 -10.97
C GLU A 32 -8.04 -5.18 -9.56
N ASP A 33 -7.00 -5.43 -8.77
CA ASP A 33 -7.05 -5.93 -7.40
C ASP A 33 -7.04 -4.81 -6.34
N GLU A 34 -7.24 -3.56 -6.74
CA GLU A 34 -7.40 -2.41 -5.85
C GLU A 34 -8.87 -2.06 -5.66
N ASN A 35 -9.27 -1.88 -4.41
CA ASN A 35 -10.59 -1.37 -4.03
C ASN A 35 -10.45 0.02 -3.40
N VAL A 36 -11.24 0.97 -3.88
CA VAL A 36 -11.29 2.33 -3.34
C VAL A 36 -12.12 2.33 -2.07
N ILE A 37 -11.50 2.77 -0.96
CA ILE A 37 -12.11 2.88 0.36
C ILE A 37 -12.61 4.31 0.61
N TYR A 38 -11.85 5.29 0.14
CA TYR A 38 -12.15 6.71 0.24
C TYR A 38 -11.67 7.43 -1.03
N ILE A 39 -12.42 8.41 -1.51
CA ILE A 39 -12.03 9.28 -2.63
C ILE A 39 -12.58 10.69 -2.38
N SER A 40 -11.79 11.70 -2.69
CA SER A 40 -12.23 13.10 -2.59
C SER A 40 -11.46 13.99 -3.54
N THR A 41 -12.06 15.14 -3.83
CA THR A 41 -11.35 16.28 -4.43
C THR A 41 -10.83 17.17 -3.30
N THR A 42 -9.59 17.61 -3.39
CA THR A 42 -8.96 18.43 -2.35
C THR A 42 -7.90 19.37 -2.93
N ASN A 43 -7.59 20.41 -2.17
CA ASN A 43 -6.36 21.18 -2.33
C ASN A 43 -5.33 20.57 -1.37
N MET A 44 -4.50 19.68 -1.90
CA MET A 44 -3.46 19.01 -1.13
C MET A 44 -2.28 19.95 -0.89
N GLU A 45 -1.87 20.16 0.36
CA GLU A 45 -0.58 20.76 0.67
C GLU A 45 0.45 19.65 0.83
N ILE A 46 1.45 19.64 -0.05
CA ILE A 46 2.56 18.69 -0.01
C ILE A 46 3.77 19.40 0.58
N ILE A 47 4.31 18.87 1.67
CA ILE A 47 5.45 19.41 2.39
C ILE A 47 6.62 18.44 2.25
N ASN A 48 7.71 18.88 1.66
CA ASN A 48 8.95 18.09 1.63
C ASN A 48 9.63 18.18 3.00
N VAL A 49 9.86 17.04 3.65
CA VAL A 49 10.41 16.98 5.01
C VAL A 49 11.82 17.55 5.09
N ASN A 50 12.66 17.29 4.09
CA ASN A 50 14.06 17.69 4.09
C ASN A 50 14.25 19.18 3.75
N THR A 51 13.54 19.67 2.71
CA THR A 51 13.70 21.05 2.23
C THR A 51 12.71 22.03 2.83
N ARG A 52 11.68 21.52 3.52
CA ARG A 52 10.52 22.27 4.04
C ARG A 52 9.75 23.06 2.95
N LYS A 53 10.01 22.75 1.68
CA LYS A 53 9.25 23.33 0.58
C LYS A 53 7.80 22.86 0.66
N LYS A 54 6.88 23.81 0.48
CA LYS A 54 5.44 23.58 0.50
C LYS A 54 4.86 23.89 -0.88
N GLU A 55 4.00 23.00 -1.36
CA GLU A 55 3.25 23.18 -2.58
C GLU A 55 1.78 22.85 -2.32
N ARG A 56 0.87 23.70 -2.79
CA ARG A 56 -0.56 23.46 -2.66
C ARG A 56 -1.15 23.22 -4.05
N LEU A 57 -1.73 22.07 -4.25
CA LEU A 57 -2.14 21.57 -5.56
C LEU A 57 -3.57 21.05 -5.51
N PRO A 58 -4.46 21.52 -6.40
CA PRO A 58 -5.80 20.96 -6.53
C PRO A 58 -5.72 19.60 -7.23
N GLY A 59 -6.49 18.64 -6.74
CA GLY A 59 -6.50 17.31 -7.34
C GLY A 59 -7.55 16.37 -6.77
N VAL A 60 -7.42 15.11 -7.13
CA VAL A 60 -8.22 14.00 -6.61
C VAL A 60 -7.31 13.10 -5.78
N CYS A 61 -7.71 12.80 -4.58
CA CYS A 61 -7.03 11.82 -3.73
C CYS A 61 -7.93 10.61 -3.47
N ALA A 62 -7.33 9.45 -3.32
CA ALA A 62 -8.00 8.24 -2.90
C ALA A 62 -7.15 7.41 -1.96
N LEU A 63 -7.81 6.74 -1.03
CA LEU A 63 -7.29 5.64 -0.24
C LEU A 63 -7.83 4.34 -0.82
N THR A 64 -6.97 3.42 -1.13
CA THR A 64 -7.33 2.06 -1.54
C THR A 64 -6.94 1.06 -0.44
N ASN A 65 -7.24 -0.21 -0.65
CA ASN A 65 -6.76 -1.30 0.19
C ASN A 65 -5.24 -1.55 0.09
N LYS A 66 -4.50 -0.81 -0.77
CA LYS A 66 -3.06 -1.00 -1.01
C LYS A 66 -2.22 0.24 -0.86
N ARG A 67 -2.77 1.41 -1.21
CA ARG A 67 -2.01 2.65 -1.26
C ARG A 67 -2.89 3.89 -1.11
N PHE A 68 -2.27 4.99 -0.73
CA PHE A 68 -2.81 6.33 -0.89
C PHE A 68 -2.34 6.89 -2.24
N ILE A 69 -3.24 7.55 -2.96
CA ILE A 69 -2.96 8.11 -4.28
C ILE A 69 -3.44 9.55 -4.32
N PHE A 70 -2.64 10.45 -4.88
CA PHE A 70 -3.04 11.82 -5.18
C PHE A 70 -2.69 12.15 -6.64
N GLN A 71 -3.73 12.43 -7.43
CA GLN A 71 -3.61 12.84 -8.83
C GLN A 71 -3.89 14.33 -8.95
N TYR A 72 -2.97 15.05 -9.58
CA TYR A 72 -3.09 16.49 -9.81
C TYR A 72 -2.52 16.86 -11.18
N LYS A 73 -2.86 18.07 -11.63
CA LYS A 73 -2.38 18.59 -12.92
C LYS A 73 -1.53 19.84 -12.72
N ILE A 74 -0.40 19.88 -13.40
CA ILE A 74 0.42 21.08 -13.56
C ILE A 74 0.46 21.39 -15.06
N LEU A 75 -0.15 22.52 -15.46
CA LEU A 75 -0.37 22.87 -16.86
C LEU A 75 -1.16 21.76 -17.58
N LEU A 76 -0.53 21.10 -18.56
CA LEU A 76 -1.14 20.01 -19.34
C LEU A 76 -0.75 18.61 -18.83
N ASN A 77 0.19 18.54 -17.88
CA ASN A 77 0.72 17.27 -17.38
C ASN A 77 -0.10 16.77 -16.18
N THR A 78 -0.50 15.51 -16.23
CA THR A 78 -1.07 14.81 -15.08
C THR A 78 0.06 14.17 -14.26
N ASN A 79 0.10 14.47 -12.98
CA ASN A 79 1.06 13.94 -12.02
C ASN A 79 0.35 13.07 -11.01
N ILE A 80 1.03 12.02 -10.53
CA ILE A 80 0.48 11.07 -9.57
C ILE A 80 1.51 10.85 -8.47
N GLU A 81 1.12 11.14 -7.23
CA GLU A 81 1.80 10.68 -6.03
C GLU A 81 1.12 9.38 -5.58
N SER A 82 1.89 8.34 -5.36
CA SER A 82 1.38 7.03 -4.97
C SER A 82 2.23 6.47 -3.83
N ILE A 83 1.59 6.22 -2.69
CA ILE A 83 2.25 5.82 -1.44
C ILE A 83 1.62 4.52 -0.97
N SER A 84 2.38 3.43 -0.97
CA SER A 84 1.96 2.16 -0.39
C SER A 84 1.66 2.32 1.10
N LEU A 85 0.63 1.65 1.62
CA LEU A 85 0.18 1.81 3.00
C LEU A 85 1.25 1.43 4.04
N ASP A 86 2.18 0.56 3.69
CA ASP A 86 3.33 0.22 4.55
C ASP A 86 4.41 1.33 4.61
N LYS A 87 4.35 2.32 3.72
CA LYS A 87 5.25 3.48 3.68
C LYS A 87 4.66 4.74 4.34
N ILE A 88 3.47 4.64 4.89
CA ILE A 88 2.87 5.68 5.72
C ILE A 88 3.39 5.48 7.15
N ASP A 89 4.13 6.45 7.67
CA ASP A 89 4.67 6.37 9.03
C ASP A 89 3.57 6.60 10.07
N SER A 90 2.81 7.66 9.89
CA SER A 90 1.68 8.03 10.74
C SER A 90 0.66 8.89 10.01
N ILE A 91 -0.53 8.98 10.59
CA ILE A 91 -1.55 9.95 10.23
C ILE A 91 -1.85 10.83 11.43
N ASN A 92 -2.27 12.07 11.16
CA ASN A 92 -2.71 13.02 12.18
C ASN A 92 -3.95 13.74 11.66
N ALA A 93 -5.04 13.68 12.41
CA ALA A 93 -6.26 14.39 12.10
C ALA A 93 -6.45 15.56 13.05
N PHE A 94 -6.72 16.72 12.50
CA PHE A 94 -6.97 17.93 13.29
C PHE A 94 -8.06 18.80 12.66
N SER A 95 -8.67 19.61 13.46
CA SER A 95 -9.70 20.57 13.00
C SER A 95 -9.41 21.95 13.58
N ASN A 96 -9.45 22.94 12.71
CA ASN A 96 -9.49 24.33 13.14
C ASN A 96 -10.74 25.02 12.60
N GLY A 97 -11.18 26.07 13.29
CA GLY A 97 -12.43 26.77 12.97
C GLY A 97 -12.37 27.59 11.66
N ILE A 98 -11.21 27.75 11.06
CA ILE A 98 -10.98 28.61 9.88
C ILE A 98 -10.83 27.78 8.63
N THR A 99 -9.93 26.78 8.65
CA THR A 99 -9.57 26.00 7.45
C THR A 99 -10.33 24.68 7.35
N GLY A 100 -11.07 24.28 8.39
CA GLY A 100 -11.82 23.04 8.43
C GLY A 100 -11.04 21.89 9.08
N SER A 101 -11.40 20.67 8.75
CA SER A 101 -10.81 19.45 9.28
C SER A 101 -9.87 18.85 8.26
N HIS A 102 -8.68 18.51 8.72
CA HIS A 102 -7.57 18.04 7.91
C HIS A 102 -7.11 16.67 8.36
N ILE A 103 -6.60 15.89 7.42
CA ILE A 103 -5.81 14.69 7.69
C ILE A 103 -4.43 14.90 7.07
N GLN A 104 -3.41 14.74 7.90
CA GLN A 104 -2.01 14.72 7.47
C GLN A 104 -1.52 13.28 7.40
N ILE A 105 -0.92 12.93 6.26
CA ILE A 105 -0.30 11.64 6.02
C ILE A 105 1.19 11.88 5.99
N HIS A 106 1.91 11.29 6.95
CA HIS A 106 3.35 11.43 7.09
C HIS A 106 4.08 10.25 6.47
N THR A 107 5.11 10.55 5.71
CA THR A 107 6.09 9.60 5.18
C THR A 107 7.50 10.08 5.49
N ILE A 108 8.51 9.26 5.29
CA ILE A 108 9.92 9.62 5.51
C ILE A 108 10.32 10.90 4.76
N THR A 109 9.76 11.15 3.57
CA THR A 109 10.20 12.26 2.69
C THR A 109 9.20 13.38 2.53
N LYS A 110 7.92 13.10 2.70
CA LYS A 110 6.83 14.06 2.44
C LYS A 110 5.74 13.96 3.50
N THR A 111 5.08 15.09 3.76
CA THR A 111 3.79 15.14 4.44
C THR A 111 2.73 15.63 3.47
N PHE A 112 1.60 14.95 3.43
CA PHE A 112 0.44 15.30 2.62
C PHE A 112 -0.67 15.77 3.57
N ASP A 113 -1.04 17.04 3.46
CA ASP A 113 -2.11 17.66 4.26
C ASP A 113 -3.33 17.85 3.37
N MET A 114 -4.39 17.11 3.63
CA MET A 114 -5.63 17.20 2.88
C MET A 114 -6.77 17.78 3.72
N LEU A 115 -7.48 18.74 3.16
CA LEU A 115 -8.76 19.16 3.68
C LEU A 115 -9.80 18.07 3.40
N CYS A 116 -10.39 17.48 4.43
CA CYS A 116 -11.35 16.39 4.28
C CYS A 116 -12.79 16.78 4.56
N SER A 117 -13.05 17.73 5.49
CA SER A 117 -14.40 18.19 5.83
C SER A 117 -14.35 19.44 6.70
N TYR A 118 -15.48 20.18 6.74
CA TYR A 118 -15.73 21.22 7.76
C TYR A 118 -16.46 20.67 8.99
N LYS A 119 -16.85 19.37 8.98
CA LYS A 119 -17.54 18.71 10.09
C LYS A 119 -16.60 17.76 10.81
N LYS A 120 -16.41 17.99 12.10
CA LYS A 120 -15.50 17.21 12.96
C LYS A 120 -15.84 15.72 13.03
N GLU A 121 -17.12 15.38 13.00
CA GLU A 121 -17.60 13.99 13.02
C GLU A 121 -17.19 13.22 11.75
N ILE A 122 -17.28 13.88 10.59
CA ILE A 122 -16.85 13.29 9.31
C ILE A 122 -15.35 13.06 9.32
N MET A 123 -14.58 14.01 9.87
CA MET A 123 -13.12 13.86 9.99
C MET A 123 -12.74 12.61 10.78
N LYS A 124 -13.35 12.41 11.97
CA LYS A 124 -13.06 11.23 12.80
C LYS A 124 -13.36 9.92 12.08
N ASN A 125 -14.46 9.87 11.35
CA ASN A 125 -14.80 8.67 10.56
C ASN A 125 -13.78 8.41 9.43
N ILE A 126 -13.28 9.47 8.77
CA ILE A 126 -12.24 9.33 7.74
C ILE A 126 -10.91 8.91 8.37
N GLU A 127 -10.53 9.51 9.51
CA GLU A 127 -9.33 9.12 10.27
C GLU A 127 -9.33 7.62 10.60
N GLU A 128 -10.41 7.13 11.21
CA GLU A 128 -10.58 5.71 11.55
C GLU A 128 -10.46 4.78 10.32
N ILE A 129 -11.02 5.21 9.19
CA ILE A 129 -10.93 4.45 7.95
C ILE A 129 -9.49 4.38 7.43
N PHE A 130 -8.73 5.48 7.52
CA PHE A 130 -7.32 5.48 7.15
C PHE A 130 -6.49 4.59 8.07
N GLU A 131 -6.68 4.69 9.38
CA GLU A 131 -6.00 3.83 10.35
C GLU A 131 -6.28 2.35 10.11
N ASN A 132 -7.55 2.00 9.94
CA ASN A 132 -7.96 0.63 9.68
C ASN A 132 -7.37 0.09 8.37
N ALA A 133 -7.35 0.88 7.30
CA ALA A 133 -6.77 0.46 6.02
C ALA A 133 -5.25 0.20 6.15
N ILE A 134 -4.53 1.09 6.85
CA ILE A 134 -3.09 0.97 7.08
C ILE A 134 -2.78 -0.28 7.93
N ASN A 135 -3.51 -0.47 9.03
CA ASN A 135 -3.29 -1.59 9.94
C ASN A 135 -3.62 -2.93 9.27
N ASN A 136 -4.75 -3.04 8.59
CA ASN A 136 -5.14 -4.24 7.85
C ASN A 136 -4.10 -4.62 6.78
N TYR A 137 -3.59 -3.63 6.03
CA TYR A 137 -2.57 -3.87 5.03
C TYR A 137 -1.27 -4.40 5.64
N ARG A 138 -0.82 -3.80 6.77
CA ARG A 138 0.38 -4.22 7.49
C ARG A 138 0.25 -5.64 8.04
N ASP A 139 -0.92 -6.01 8.56
CA ASP A 139 -1.17 -7.33 9.11
C ASP A 139 -1.20 -8.42 8.01
N ILE A 140 -1.83 -8.14 6.88
CA ILE A 140 -1.81 -9.03 5.71
C ILE A 140 -0.36 -9.26 5.27
N LYS A 141 0.42 -8.19 5.11
CA LYS A 141 1.81 -8.27 4.67
C LYS A 141 2.70 -9.07 5.63
N LYS A 142 2.55 -8.89 6.94
CA LYS A 142 3.27 -9.68 7.96
C LYS A 142 2.92 -11.17 7.87
N ASN A 143 1.65 -11.49 7.66
CA ASN A 143 1.19 -12.87 7.50
C ASN A 143 1.77 -13.52 6.25
N ASP A 144 1.82 -12.80 5.12
CA ASP A 144 2.41 -13.29 3.88
C ASP A 144 3.93 -13.54 4.05
N GLU A 145 4.65 -12.61 4.68
CA GLU A 145 6.09 -12.76 4.95
C GLU A 145 6.37 -13.95 5.91
N SER A 146 5.55 -14.14 6.94
CA SER A 146 5.67 -15.27 7.87
C SER A 146 5.37 -16.61 7.19
N THR A 147 4.41 -16.64 6.28
CA THR A 147 4.06 -17.84 5.50
C THR A 147 5.16 -18.23 4.52
N ILE A 148 5.76 -17.25 3.85
CA ILE A 148 6.90 -17.48 2.93
C ILE A 148 8.12 -17.97 3.73
N GLY A 149 8.43 -17.34 4.86
CA GLY A 149 9.52 -17.78 5.74
C GLY A 149 9.32 -19.20 6.28
N SER A 150 8.09 -19.57 6.64
CA SER A 150 7.76 -20.93 7.08
C SER A 150 7.88 -21.96 5.96
N LYS A 151 7.45 -21.64 4.74
CA LYS A 151 7.59 -22.52 3.57
C LYS A 151 9.05 -22.74 3.21
N ASN A 152 9.88 -21.69 3.20
CA ASN A 152 11.31 -21.79 2.93
C ASN A 152 12.01 -22.66 3.98
N LYS A 153 11.70 -22.48 5.25
CA LYS A 153 12.27 -23.31 6.34
C LYS A 153 11.85 -24.78 6.25
N LEU A 154 10.60 -25.06 5.89
CA LEU A 154 10.11 -26.42 5.66
C LEU A 154 10.82 -27.06 4.46
N GLN A 155 11.04 -26.33 3.38
CA GLN A 155 11.78 -26.81 2.21
C GLN A 155 13.26 -27.09 2.53
N GLU A 156 13.91 -26.22 3.29
CA GLU A 156 15.29 -26.46 3.75
C GLU A 156 15.40 -27.71 4.62
N LEU A 157 14.48 -27.91 5.57
CA LEU A 157 14.45 -29.11 6.40
C LEU A 157 14.22 -30.38 5.57
N SER A 158 13.30 -30.33 4.59
CA SER A 158 13.07 -31.44 3.65
C SER A 158 14.32 -31.76 2.84
N ASN A 159 15.02 -30.76 2.33
CA ASN A 159 16.25 -30.95 1.57
C ASN A 159 17.37 -31.58 2.42
N ILE A 160 17.48 -31.16 3.68
CA ILE A 160 18.45 -31.74 4.63
C ILE A 160 18.14 -33.23 4.92
N GLU A 161 16.88 -33.56 5.10
CA GLU A 161 16.47 -34.98 5.30
C GLU A 161 16.73 -35.82 4.05
N GLU A 162 16.49 -35.27 2.87
CA GLU A 162 16.80 -35.95 1.61
C GLU A 162 18.30 -36.16 1.45
N ILE A 163 19.16 -35.19 1.74
CA ILE A 163 20.62 -35.33 1.71
C ILE A 163 21.07 -36.43 2.68
N LYS A 164 20.50 -36.56 3.86
CA LYS A 164 20.81 -37.64 4.80
C LYS A 164 20.48 -39.01 4.22
N LYS A 165 19.32 -39.17 3.58
CA LYS A 165 18.96 -40.44 2.90
C LYS A 165 19.89 -40.79 1.79
N TYR A 166 20.28 -39.83 0.96
CA TYR A 166 21.29 -40.06 -0.10
C TYR A 166 22.66 -40.41 0.48
N LYS A 167 23.02 -39.85 1.63
CA LYS A 167 24.26 -40.23 2.33
C LYS A 167 24.23 -41.68 2.79
N GLU A 168 23.11 -42.16 3.35
CA GLU A 168 22.94 -43.55 3.73
C GLU A 168 23.04 -44.49 2.53
N LEU A 169 22.50 -44.12 1.36
CA LEU A 169 22.60 -44.88 0.14
C LEU A 169 24.05 -44.94 -0.37
N LEU A 170 24.82 -43.88 -0.22
CA LEU A 170 26.26 -43.89 -0.52
C LEU A 170 27.04 -44.81 0.43
N ASP A 171 26.74 -44.74 1.75
CA ASP A 171 27.45 -45.52 2.77
C ASP A 171 27.23 -47.04 2.62
N ILE A 172 26.06 -47.46 2.10
CA ILE A 172 25.81 -48.89 1.74
C ILE A 172 26.22 -49.27 0.31
N GLY A 173 26.81 -48.34 -0.44
CA GLY A 173 27.28 -48.58 -1.82
C GLY A 173 26.18 -48.66 -2.88
N ALA A 174 24.94 -48.20 -2.58
CA ALA A 174 23.83 -48.22 -3.53
C ALA A 174 23.91 -47.10 -4.57
N ILE A 175 24.64 -46.03 -4.27
CA ILE A 175 24.98 -44.95 -5.21
C ILE A 175 26.48 -44.62 -5.15
N THR A 176 26.96 -44.02 -6.20
CA THR A 176 28.36 -43.55 -6.30
C THR A 176 28.52 -42.19 -5.62
N LYS A 177 29.79 -41.84 -5.33
CA LYS A 177 30.13 -40.53 -4.76
C LYS A 177 29.74 -39.38 -5.69
N ASP A 178 29.88 -39.54 -6.99
CA ASP A 178 29.55 -38.52 -7.99
C ASP A 178 28.03 -38.28 -8.06
N GLU A 179 27.23 -39.32 -7.99
CA GLU A 179 25.78 -39.22 -7.93
C GLU A 179 25.31 -38.53 -6.64
N PHE A 180 25.93 -38.83 -5.51
CA PHE A 180 25.64 -38.13 -4.24
C PHE A 180 25.97 -36.64 -4.32
N GLU A 181 27.18 -36.26 -4.80
CA GLU A 181 27.59 -34.86 -4.90
C GLU A 181 26.71 -34.07 -5.88
N THR A 182 26.31 -34.69 -6.99
CA THR A 182 25.38 -34.10 -7.95
C THR A 182 24.02 -33.79 -7.28
N LYS A 183 23.46 -34.80 -6.61
CA LYS A 183 22.17 -34.64 -5.95
C LYS A 183 22.19 -33.64 -4.80
N LYS A 184 23.28 -33.63 -4.04
CA LYS A 184 23.50 -32.64 -2.97
C LYS A 184 23.57 -31.20 -3.50
N LYS A 185 24.23 -30.95 -4.62
CA LYS A 185 24.27 -29.63 -5.27
C LYS A 185 22.90 -29.19 -5.75
N GLU A 186 22.12 -30.09 -6.38
CA GLU A 186 20.73 -29.79 -6.78
C GLU A 186 19.87 -29.37 -5.58
N LEU A 187 19.93 -30.14 -4.47
CA LEU A 187 19.12 -29.86 -3.28
C LEU A 187 19.53 -28.58 -2.53
N LEU A 188 20.81 -28.21 -2.64
CA LEU A 188 21.34 -26.98 -2.02
C LEU A 188 21.35 -25.78 -2.97
N ASN A 189 20.89 -25.95 -4.22
CA ASN A 189 20.92 -24.92 -5.28
C ASN A 189 22.34 -24.34 -5.52
N LEU A 190 23.37 -25.17 -5.54
CA LEU A 190 24.78 -24.82 -5.72
C LEU A 190 25.26 -25.07 -7.15
#